data_43ba46517848b695c9b49b38b9174a4c
#
_entry.id   43ba46517848b695c9b49b38b9174a4c
#
_cell.length_a   1.000
_cell.length_b   1.000
_cell.length_c   1.000
_cell.angle_alpha   90.00
_cell.angle_beta   90.00
_cell.angle_gamma   90.00
#
_symmetry.space_group_name_H-M   'P 1'
#
loop_
_entity.id
_entity.type
_entity.pdbx_description
1 polymer ?
#
loop_
_entity_poly.entity_id
_entity_poly.type
_entity_poly.pdbx_seq_one_letter_code
_entity_poly.pdbx_strand_id
1 'polypeptide(L)'
;MGIVYLIEDKNNNCYKIGVTKGDPVKRLKKLQTGNPSELELKYVYECEYPFRLETMLHTQYKLVNELNEWFALENPNEFLDKCAQLNSIIDSLKCNPFFSKKFKIKRLS
;
A
#
# COMPACT_ATOMS: atom_id res chain seq x y z
N MET A 1 -8.41 -11.68 -0.32
CA MET A 1 -8.39 -10.20 -0.39
C MET A 1 -7.60 -9.60 0.74
N GLY A 2 -7.11 -8.41 0.55
CA GLY A 2 -6.40 -7.69 1.59
C GLY A 2 -6.56 -6.19 1.42
N ILE A 3 -5.90 -5.44 2.28
CA ILE A 3 -6.05 -3.99 2.35
C ILE A 3 -4.68 -3.33 2.23
N VAL A 4 -4.60 -2.34 1.33
CA VAL A 4 -3.49 -1.39 1.29
C VAL A 4 -3.93 -0.17 2.09
N TYR A 5 -3.07 0.31 2.99
CA TYR A 5 -3.43 1.40 3.88
C TYR A 5 -2.43 2.53 3.82
N LEU A 6 -2.89 3.73 4.21
CA LEU A 6 -2.06 4.91 4.37
C LEU A 6 -2.18 5.40 5.80
N ILE A 7 -1.06 5.42 6.52
CA ILE A 7 -0.97 5.94 7.88
C ILE A 7 -0.14 7.21 7.88
N GLU A 8 -0.64 8.26 8.52
CA GLU A 8 0.07 9.51 8.68
C GLU A 8 0.84 9.54 9.99
N ASP A 9 2.10 9.96 9.92
CA ASP A 9 2.89 10.35 11.09
C ASP A 9 2.75 11.87 11.23
N LYS A 10 1.92 12.29 12.18
CA LYS A 10 1.57 13.71 12.33
C LYS A 10 2.74 14.58 12.78
N ASN A 11 3.73 13.99 13.44
CA ASN A 11 4.87 14.74 13.95
C ASN A 11 5.95 14.96 12.89
N ASN A 12 6.11 14.02 11.97
CA ASN A 12 7.20 14.03 10.98
C ASN A 12 6.74 14.33 9.56
N ASN A 13 5.44 14.57 9.38
CA ASN A 13 4.85 14.90 8.08
C ASN A 13 5.19 13.89 7.00
N CYS A 14 5.12 12.61 7.35
CA CYS A 14 5.34 11.51 6.42
C CYS A 14 4.23 10.46 6.55
N TYR A 15 4.18 9.55 5.58
CA TYR A 15 3.10 8.60 5.44
C TYR A 15 3.64 7.21 5.19
N LYS A 16 3.04 6.22 5.86
CA LYS A 16 3.38 4.81 5.65
C LYS A 16 2.37 4.18 4.70
N ILE A 17 2.88 3.54 3.66
CA ILE A 17 2.07 2.73 2.74
C ILE A 17 2.37 1.27 3.06
N GLY A 18 1.35 0.55 3.51
CA GLY A 18 1.52 -0.85 3.91
C GLY A 18 0.34 -1.71 3.54
N VAL A 19 0.45 -2.99 3.87
CA VAL A 19 -0.55 -4.01 3.55
C VAL A 19 -0.92 -4.77 4.81
N THR A 20 -2.20 -5.12 4.93
CA THR A 20 -2.66 -6.06 5.94
C THR A 20 -3.77 -6.93 5.37
N LYS A 21 -3.82 -8.18 5.81
CA LYS A 21 -4.95 -9.08 5.52
C LYS A 21 -5.99 -9.03 6.63
N GLY A 22 -5.64 -8.42 7.76
CA GLY A 22 -6.53 -8.27 8.91
C GLY A 22 -7.10 -6.88 9.03
N ASP A 23 -7.43 -6.50 10.25
CA ASP A 23 -8.02 -5.20 10.57
C ASP A 23 -6.93 -4.11 10.55
N PRO A 24 -7.06 -3.08 9.69
CA PRO A 24 -6.07 -2.00 9.64
C PRO A 24 -5.99 -1.19 10.94
N VAL A 25 -7.07 -1.11 11.71
CA VAL A 25 -7.08 -0.42 13.01
C VAL A 25 -6.19 -1.17 14.00
N LYS A 26 -6.22 -2.50 13.99
CA LYS A 26 -5.32 -3.31 14.83
C LYS A 26 -3.87 -3.10 14.42
N ARG A 27 -3.60 -2.99 13.13
CA ARG A 27 -2.26 -2.72 12.61
C ARG A 27 -1.76 -1.36 13.07
N LEU A 28 -2.63 -0.35 13.02
CA LEU A 28 -2.33 0.99 13.51
C LEU A 28 -1.93 0.96 14.99
N LYS A 29 -2.69 0.24 15.82
CA LYS A 29 -2.41 0.11 17.25
C LYS A 29 -1.05 -0.51 17.50
N LYS A 30 -0.68 -1.55 16.75
CA LYS A 30 0.65 -2.17 16.84
C LYS A 30 1.76 -1.20 16.49
N LEU A 31 1.58 -0.44 15.42
CA LEU A 31 2.57 0.55 14.98
C LEU A 31 2.70 1.71 15.96
N GLN A 32 1.60 2.09 16.61
CA GLN A 32 1.59 3.15 17.60
C GLN A 32 2.36 2.76 18.87
N THR A 33 2.30 1.48 19.25
CA THR A 33 3.01 0.97 20.43
C THR A 33 4.51 1.16 20.25
N GLY A 34 5.15 1.87 21.18
CA GLY A 34 6.58 2.15 21.12
C GLY A 34 6.99 3.24 20.13
N ASN A 35 6.05 3.84 19.43
CA ASN A 35 6.33 4.95 18.51
C ASN A 35 6.02 6.28 19.22
N PRO A 36 7.01 7.19 19.32
CA PRO A 36 6.80 8.48 19.99
C PRO A 36 5.92 9.44 19.20
N SER A 37 5.72 9.19 17.91
CA SER A 37 4.88 10.03 17.05
C SER A 37 3.42 9.61 17.14
N GLU A 38 2.51 10.57 16.98
CA GLU A 38 1.09 10.29 16.84
C GLU A 38 0.81 9.81 15.41
N LEU A 39 0.26 8.59 15.28
CA LEU A 39 -0.08 7.97 14.01
C LEU A 39 -1.59 8.00 13.79
N GLU A 40 -2.00 8.22 12.55
CA GLU A 40 -3.41 8.21 12.18
C GLU A 40 -3.62 7.43 10.90
N LEU A 41 -4.63 6.54 10.90
CA LEU A 41 -5.03 5.81 9.69
C LEU A 41 -5.83 6.77 8.80
N LYS A 42 -5.27 7.13 7.65
CA LYS A 42 -5.89 8.10 6.74
C LYS A 42 -6.81 7.44 5.72
N TYR A 43 -6.35 6.40 5.07
CA TYR A 43 -7.08 5.74 3.99
C TYR A 43 -6.84 4.25 4.00
N VAL A 44 -7.83 3.49 3.54
CA VAL A 44 -7.73 2.05 3.30
C VAL A 44 -8.28 1.75 1.91
N TYR A 45 -7.69 0.80 1.22
CA TYR A 45 -8.13 0.37 -0.10
C TYR A 45 -8.13 -1.16 -0.14
N GLU A 46 -9.32 -1.76 -0.24
CA GLU A 46 -9.47 -3.21 -0.31
C GLU A 46 -9.32 -3.68 -1.75
N CYS A 47 -8.54 -4.73 -1.97
CA CYS A 47 -8.31 -5.26 -3.31
C CYS A 47 -7.90 -6.73 -3.27
N GLU A 48 -7.91 -7.36 -4.45
CA GLU A 48 -7.59 -8.76 -4.61
C GLU A 48 -6.09 -9.04 -4.51
N TYR A 49 -5.25 -8.12 -4.98
CA TYR A 49 -3.79 -8.28 -5.01
C TYR A 49 -3.08 -7.14 -4.26
N PRO A 50 -3.25 -7.09 -2.92
CA PRO A 50 -2.75 -5.94 -2.15
C PRO A 50 -1.22 -5.81 -2.16
N PHE A 51 -0.48 -6.92 -2.14
CA PHE A 51 0.98 -6.86 -2.16
C PHE A 51 1.52 -6.32 -3.47
N ARG A 52 0.88 -6.68 -4.59
CA ARG A 52 1.26 -6.15 -5.89
C ARG A 52 0.96 -4.66 -5.99
N LEU A 53 -0.19 -4.25 -5.49
CA LEU A 53 -0.57 -2.84 -5.47
C LEU A 53 0.40 -2.03 -4.60
N GLU A 54 0.75 -2.55 -3.43
CA GLU A 54 1.73 -1.91 -2.55
C GLU A 54 3.05 -1.70 -3.26
N THR A 55 3.55 -2.74 -3.94
CA THR A 55 4.82 -2.65 -4.69
C THR A 55 4.76 -1.56 -5.75
N MET A 56 3.65 -1.47 -6.47
CA MET A 56 3.47 -0.44 -7.50
C MET A 56 3.41 0.96 -6.89
N LEU A 57 2.74 1.12 -5.75
CA LEU A 57 2.70 2.40 -5.03
C LEU A 57 4.08 2.80 -4.54
N HIS A 58 4.84 1.88 -3.97
CA HIS A 58 6.21 2.14 -3.52
C HIS A 58 7.09 2.60 -4.69
N THR A 59 6.92 2.01 -5.86
CA THR A 59 7.64 2.41 -7.07
C THR A 59 7.23 3.81 -7.51
N GLN A 60 5.93 4.11 -7.50
CA GLN A 60 5.40 5.44 -7.87
C GLN A 60 5.96 6.54 -6.97
N TYR A 61 6.11 6.27 -5.68
CA TYR A 61 6.55 7.26 -4.70
C TYR A 61 8.02 7.12 -4.30
N LYS A 62 8.80 6.39 -5.11
CA LYS A 62 10.22 6.11 -4.80
C LYS A 62 11.04 7.37 -4.54
N LEU A 63 10.79 8.45 -5.29
CA LEU A 63 11.57 9.69 -5.17
C LEU A 63 11.30 10.45 -3.86
N VAL A 64 10.17 10.18 -3.21
CA VAL A 64 9.81 10.83 -1.94
C VAL A 64 9.87 9.85 -0.78
N ASN A 65 10.55 8.71 -0.97
CA ASN A 65 10.74 7.73 0.10
C ASN A 65 11.71 8.26 1.13
N GLU A 66 11.28 8.29 2.39
CA GLU A 66 12.09 8.73 3.52
C GLU A 66 12.89 7.55 4.08
N LEU A 67 12.19 6.49 4.51
CA LEU A 67 12.81 5.31 5.09
C LEU A 67 11.85 4.13 4.97
N ASN A 68 12.31 3.06 4.31
CA ASN A 68 11.52 1.83 4.16
C ASN A 68 10.16 2.12 3.51
N GLU A 69 9.07 1.95 4.25
CA GLU A 69 7.69 2.16 3.78
C GLU A 69 7.15 3.57 4.07
N TRP A 70 8.01 4.50 4.53
CA TRP A 70 7.61 5.87 4.86
C TRP A 70 7.93 6.83 3.72
N PHE A 71 6.98 7.67 3.37
CA PHE A 71 7.05 8.56 2.20
C PHE A 71 6.61 9.98 2.57
N ALA A 72 7.29 10.98 2.00
CA ALA A 72 6.91 12.39 2.14
C ALA A 72 5.96 12.76 1.00
N LEU A 73 4.69 12.43 1.13
CA LEU A 73 3.69 12.68 0.09
C LEU A 73 3.27 14.15 0.08
N GLU A 74 3.35 14.79 -1.07
CA GLU A 74 2.91 16.18 -1.24
C GLU A 74 1.37 16.28 -1.22
N ASN A 75 0.70 15.29 -1.78
CA ASN A 75 -0.76 15.29 -1.86
C ASN A 75 -1.31 13.93 -1.45
N PRO A 76 -1.42 13.66 -0.14
CA PRO A 76 -1.94 12.39 0.34
C PRO A 76 -3.40 12.13 -0.06
N ASN A 77 -4.16 13.18 -0.39
CA ASN A 77 -5.56 13.03 -0.77
C ASN A 77 -5.75 12.30 -2.10
N GLU A 78 -4.71 12.20 -2.93
CA GLU A 78 -4.77 11.44 -4.19
C GLU A 78 -4.54 9.94 -4.00
N PHE A 79 -4.27 9.50 -2.77
CA PHE A 79 -3.89 8.10 -2.51
C PHE A 79 -4.91 7.10 -3.04
N LEU A 80 -6.20 7.31 -2.75
CA LEU A 80 -7.25 6.39 -3.20
C LEU A 80 -7.40 6.37 -4.72
N ASP A 81 -7.28 7.53 -5.37
CA ASP A 81 -7.32 7.62 -6.83
C ASP A 81 -6.13 6.88 -7.44
N LYS A 82 -4.95 7.03 -6.85
CA LYS A 82 -3.76 6.33 -7.29
C LYS A 82 -3.92 4.82 -7.14
N CYS A 83 -4.47 4.37 -6.00
CA CYS A 83 -4.78 2.95 -5.78
C CYS A 83 -5.71 2.43 -6.87
N ALA A 84 -6.78 3.16 -7.18
CA ALA A 84 -7.74 2.76 -8.19
C ALA A 84 -7.11 2.67 -9.59
N GLN A 85 -6.27 3.63 -9.95
CA GLN A 85 -5.57 3.64 -11.23
C GLN A 85 -4.65 2.43 -11.37
N LEU A 86 -3.83 2.17 -10.35
CA LEU A 86 -2.88 1.07 -10.37
C LEU A 86 -3.58 -0.28 -10.30
N ASN A 87 -4.65 -0.37 -9.51
CA ASN A 87 -5.44 -1.60 -9.41
C ASN A 87 -6.13 -1.92 -10.75
N SER A 88 -6.54 -0.91 -11.50
CA SER A 88 -7.08 -1.09 -12.84
C SER A 88 -6.06 -1.73 -13.78
N ILE A 89 -4.79 -1.35 -13.67
CA ILE A 89 -3.70 -1.96 -14.43
C ILE A 89 -3.55 -3.44 -14.03
N ILE A 90 -3.58 -3.74 -12.75
CA ILE A 90 -3.49 -5.11 -12.25
C ILE A 90 -4.64 -5.95 -12.78
N ASP A 91 -5.87 -5.42 -12.77
CA ASP A 91 -7.05 -6.11 -13.29
C ASP A 91 -6.93 -6.40 -14.79
N SER A 92 -6.37 -5.47 -15.55
CA SER A 92 -6.08 -5.69 -16.98
C SER A 92 -5.09 -6.82 -17.17
N LEU A 93 -4.03 -6.84 -16.37
CA LEU A 93 -2.97 -7.84 -16.48
C LEU A 93 -3.44 -9.23 -16.08
N LYS A 94 -4.31 -9.34 -15.08
CA LYS A 94 -4.81 -10.66 -14.64
C LYS A 94 -5.64 -11.35 -15.71
N CYS A 95 -6.21 -10.61 -16.66
CA CYS A 95 -6.94 -11.14 -17.79
C CYS A 95 -5.99 -11.55 -18.93
N ASN A 96 -4.71 -11.23 -18.84
CA ASN A 96 -3.69 -11.58 -19.82
C ASN A 96 -3.19 -13.00 -19.54
N PRO A 97 -3.30 -13.94 -20.52
CA PRO A 97 -2.85 -15.33 -20.32
C PRO A 97 -1.39 -15.43 -19.89
N PHE A 98 -0.54 -14.56 -20.41
CA PHE A 98 0.90 -14.55 -20.09
C PHE A 98 1.11 -14.18 -18.62
N PHE A 99 0.41 -13.17 -18.13
CA PHE A 99 0.49 -12.74 -16.72
C PHE A 99 0.01 -13.86 -15.78
N SER A 100 -1.14 -14.45 -16.07
CA SER A 100 -1.70 -15.54 -15.27
C SER A 100 -0.77 -16.74 -15.22
N LYS A 101 -0.17 -17.12 -16.35
CA LYS A 101 0.78 -18.21 -16.44
C LYS A 101 2.03 -17.96 -15.61
N LYS A 102 2.59 -16.75 -15.71
CA LYS A 102 3.75 -16.34 -14.94
C LYS A 102 3.46 -16.36 -13.44
N PHE A 103 2.29 -15.91 -13.05
CA PHE A 103 1.85 -15.91 -11.66
C PHE A 103 1.73 -17.33 -11.11
N LYS A 104 1.18 -18.26 -11.89
CA LYS A 104 1.10 -19.68 -11.52
C LYS A 104 2.46 -20.29 -11.31
N ILE A 105 3.42 -20.00 -12.18
CA ILE A 105 4.80 -20.50 -12.07
C ILE A 105 5.41 -20.06 -10.74
N LYS A 106 5.20 -18.81 -10.34
CA LYS A 106 5.69 -18.29 -9.05
C LYS A 106 5.07 -19.01 -7.87
N ARG A 107 3.81 -19.41 -7.97
CA ARG A 107 3.12 -20.15 -6.90
C ARG A 107 3.63 -21.58 -6.75
N LEU A 108 4.02 -22.19 -7.85
CA LEU A 108 4.51 -23.57 -7.86
C LEU A 108 5.96 -23.68 -7.42
N SER A 109 6.73 -22.62 -7.53
CA SER A 109 8.11 -22.55 -7.11
C SER A 109 8.26 -21.95 -5.72
#